data_89992fc101ce1462957e81e25cf149ba
#
_entry.id   89992fc101ce1462957e81e25cf149ba
#
_cell.length_a   1.000
_cell.length_b   1.000
_cell.length_c   1.000
_cell.angle_alpha   90.00
_cell.angle_beta   90.00
_cell.angle_gamma   90.00
#
_symmetry.space_group_name_H-M   'P 1'
#
loop_
_entity.id
_entity.type
_entity.pdbx_description
1 polymer ?
#
loop_
_entity_poly.entity_id
_entity_poly.type
_entity_poly.pdbx_seq_one_letter_code
_entity_poly.pdbx_strand_id
1 'polypeptide(L)' 'HVERLTGYPDKYKIRFGDYRIGITIDKDNQVVACQRIAHRKDIYKIFP' A
#
# COMPACT_ATOMS: atom_id res chain seq x y z
N HIS A 1 1.42 4.34 -10.54
CA HIS A 1 2.71 4.07 -9.90
C HIS A 1 2.56 3.15 -8.71
N VAL A 2 3.50 2.25 -8.58
CA VAL A 2 3.64 1.39 -7.41
C VAL A 2 4.89 1.79 -6.68
N GLU A 3 4.77 2.00 -5.38
CA GLU A 3 5.86 2.49 -4.55
C GLU A 3 6.03 1.59 -3.33
N ARG A 4 7.23 1.04 -3.15
CA ARG A 4 7.53 0.22 -1.98
C ARG A 4 7.81 1.12 -0.78
N LEU A 5 7.23 0.76 0.36
CA LEU A 5 7.44 1.54 1.59
C LEU A 5 8.80 1.26 2.19
N THR A 6 9.50 2.32 2.56
CA THR A 6 10.79 2.21 3.25
C THR A 6 10.59 1.59 4.62
N GLY A 7 11.40 0.56 4.94
CA GLY A 7 11.29 -0.15 6.21
C GLY A 7 10.22 -1.23 6.26
N TYR A 8 9.47 -1.41 5.16
CA TYR A 8 8.41 -2.42 5.08
C TYR A 8 8.56 -3.19 3.77
N PRO A 9 9.33 -4.28 3.76
CA PRO A 9 9.67 -4.97 2.51
C PRO A 9 8.47 -5.62 1.80
N ASP A 10 7.40 -5.84 2.53
CA ASP A 10 6.19 -6.47 2.01
C ASP A 10 5.05 -5.48 1.72
N LYS A 11 5.26 -4.19 2.01
CA LYS A 11 4.20 -3.19 1.87
C LYS A 11 4.46 -2.22 0.74
N TYR A 12 3.41 -1.93 -0.01
CA TYR A 12 3.47 -1.06 -1.17
C TYR A 12 2.29 -0.10 -1.18
N LYS A 13 2.47 1.05 -1.81
CA LYS A 13 1.38 1.97 -2.11
C LYS A 13 1.23 2.08 -3.62
N ILE A 14 -0.01 2.01 -4.08
CA ILE A 14 -0.33 2.26 -5.48
C ILE A 14 -0.99 3.63 -5.57
N ARG A 15 -0.44 4.47 -6.39
CA ARG A 15 -0.98 5.80 -6.65
C ARG A 15 -2.06 5.71 -7.74
N PHE A 16 -3.22 6.27 -7.43
CA PHE A 16 -4.34 6.27 -8.34
C PHE A 16 -5.07 7.61 -8.24
N GLY A 17 -4.68 8.58 -9.07
CA GLY A 17 -5.20 9.94 -8.98
C GLY A 17 -4.85 10.56 -7.62
N ASP A 18 -5.86 11.05 -6.92
CA ASP A 18 -5.70 11.62 -5.58
C ASP A 18 -5.80 10.57 -4.47
N TYR A 19 -5.97 9.31 -4.87
CA TYR A 19 -6.11 8.21 -3.91
C TYR A 19 -4.87 7.35 -3.88
N ARG A 20 -4.70 6.65 -2.78
CA ARG A 20 -3.63 5.69 -2.59
C ARG A 20 -4.22 4.39 -2.08
N ILE A 21 -3.71 3.29 -2.60
CA ILE A 21 -4.09 1.96 -2.18
C ILE A 21 -2.90 1.36 -1.46
N GLY A 22 -3.07 1.02 -0.19
CA GLY A 22 -2.05 0.32 0.58
C GLY A 22 -2.22 -1.17 0.44
N ILE A 23 -1.19 -1.85 -0.03
CA ILE A 23 -1.22 -3.30 -0.24
C ILE A 23 -0.08 -3.98 0.51
N THR A 24 -0.33 -5.21 0.88
CA THR A 24 0.69 -6.11 1.42
C THR A 24 0.82 -7.30 0.49
N ILE A 25 2.04 -7.64 0.13
CA ILE A 25 2.33 -8.79 -0.72
C ILE A 25 2.98 -9.87 0.12
N ASP A 26 2.31 -11.02 0.22
CA ASP A 26 2.86 -12.19 0.86
C ASP A 26 3.39 -13.12 -0.23
N LYS A 27 4.70 -13.11 -0.42
CA LYS A 27 5.34 -13.88 -1.48
C LYS A 27 5.31 -15.37 -1.22
N ASP A 28 5.35 -15.78 0.04
CA ASP A 28 5.36 -17.19 0.41
C ASP A 28 4.04 -17.85 0.08
N ASN A 29 2.94 -17.14 0.29
CA ASN A 29 1.59 -17.63 0.01
C ASN A 29 1.04 -17.10 -1.30
N GLN A 30 1.79 -16.27 -2.02
CA GLN A 30 1.38 -15.66 -3.28
C GLN A 30 0.07 -14.89 -3.16
N VAL A 31 -0.05 -14.13 -2.07
CA VAL A 31 -1.26 -13.36 -1.78
C VAL A 31 -0.94 -11.87 -1.85
N VAL A 32 -1.80 -11.12 -2.54
CA VAL A 32 -1.78 -9.66 -2.55
C VAL A 32 -3.03 -9.19 -1.82
N ALA A 33 -2.85 -8.54 -0.70
CA ALA A 33 -3.95 -8.04 0.12
C ALA A 33 -4.05 -6.52 0.01
N CYS A 34 -5.22 -6.05 -0.44
CA CYS A 34 -5.53 -4.63 -0.40
C CYS A 34 -6.01 -4.30 1.01
N GLN A 35 -5.22 -3.53 1.76
CA GLN A 35 -5.50 -3.29 3.16
C GLN A 35 -6.19 -1.96 3.41
N ARG A 36 -5.83 -0.94 2.65
CA ARG A 36 -6.40 0.40 2.83
C ARG A 36 -6.55 1.09 1.49
N ILE A 37 -7.62 1.84 1.35
CA ILE A 37 -7.81 2.77 0.25
C ILE A 37 -8.20 4.10 0.88
N ALA A 38 -7.42 5.14 0.61
CA ALA A 38 -7.69 6.45 1.19
C ALA A 38 -7.14 7.56 0.31
N HIS A 39 -7.63 8.77 0.56
CA HIS A 39 -7.09 9.96 -0.07
C HIS A 39 -5.62 10.12 0.29
N ARG A 40 -4.82 10.69 -0.63
CA ARG A 40 -3.38 10.86 -0.44
C ARG A 40 -3.01 11.55 0.88
N LYS A 41 -3.88 12.41 1.40
CA LYS A 41 -3.64 13.10 2.66
C LYS A 41 -3.87 12.22 3.88
N ASP A 42 -4.68 11.19 3.73
CA ASP A 42 -5.12 10.36 4.85
C ASP A 42 -4.37 9.03 4.94
N ILE A 43 -3.82 8.56 3.82
CA ILE A 43 -3.17 7.24 3.77
C ILE A 43 -1.99 7.15 4.76
N TYR A 44 -1.28 8.23 4.96
CA TYR A 44 -0.13 8.25 5.85
C TYR A 44 -0.51 8.05 7.32
N LYS A 45 -1.78 8.27 7.66
CA LYS A 45 -2.27 8.11 9.03
C LYS A 45 -2.73 6.69 9.33
N ILE A 46 -3.07 5.93 8.30
CA ILE A 46 -3.71 4.62 8.45
C ILE A 46 -2.92 3.47 7.81
N PHE A 47 -1.91 3.78 6.99
CA PHE A 47 -1.10 2.77 6.33
C PHE A 47 0.38 3.18 6.28
N PRO A 48 1.26 2.37 6.72
CA PRO A 48 1.09 1.14 7.49
C PRO A 48 0.66 1.40 8.89
#